data_82ae9a2e0ce3b36a8b5ca2c253abff68
#
_entry.id   82ae9a2e0ce3b36a8b5ca2c253abff68
#
_cell.length_a   1.000
_cell.length_b   1.000
_cell.length_c   1.000
_cell.angle_alpha   90.00
_cell.angle_beta   90.00
_cell.angle_gamma   90.00
#
_symmetry.space_group_name_H-M   'P 1'
#
loop_
_entity.id
_entity.type
_entity.pdbx_description
1 polymer ?
#
loop_
_entity_poly.entity_id
_entity_poly.type
_entity_poly.pdbx_seq_one_letter_code
_entity_poly.pdbx_strand_id
1 'polypeptide(L)' 'MKLFNRKPKDKIKVATAFTLKGLTKQVIQLEQKGFIKQGEVQSAMFDGTIVAYKQAMIKKASE' A
#
# COMPACT_ATOMS: atom_id res chain seq x y z
N MET A 1 -9.03 -3.79 -33.31
CA MET A 1 -8.79 -3.89 -32.71
C MET A 1 -8.26 -3.85 -31.85
N LYS A 2 -8.04 -3.81 -31.66
CA LYS A 2 -7.55 -3.84 -30.92
C LYS A 2 -7.33 -3.87 -29.97
N LEU A 3 -7.29 -4.30 -29.86
CA LEU A 3 -7.10 -4.35 -28.99
C LEU A 3 -6.42 -4.19 -28.13
N PHE A 4 -6.41 -4.86 -27.79
CA PHE A 4 -5.75 -4.38 -26.79
C PHE A 4 -4.90 -5.29 -26.14
N ASN A 5 -3.74 -5.28 -26.42
CA ASN A 5 -2.81 -5.97 -25.70
C ASN A 5 -2.34 -5.27 -24.58
N ARG A 6 -3.16 -4.97 -23.63
CA ARG A 6 -2.68 -4.35 -22.50
C ARG A 6 -2.02 -5.30 -21.61
N LYS A 7 -0.80 -5.00 -21.19
CA LYS A 7 -0.16 -5.76 -20.14
C LYS A 7 -0.87 -5.48 -18.84
N PRO A 8 -0.98 -6.47 -17.95
CA PRO A 8 -1.56 -6.20 -16.63
C PRO A 8 -0.75 -5.11 -15.93
N LYS A 9 -1.43 -4.27 -15.22
CA LYS A 9 -0.77 -3.21 -14.47
C LYS A 9 -0.63 -3.61 -13.03
N ASP A 10 0.47 -3.16 -12.42
CA ASP A 10 0.64 -3.36 -10.99
C ASP A 10 -0.45 -2.60 -10.25
N LYS A 11 -0.89 -3.17 -9.15
CA LYS A 11 -1.88 -2.53 -8.30
C LYS A 11 -1.17 -1.89 -7.13
N ILE A 12 -1.57 -0.68 -6.81
CA ILE A 12 -0.98 0.04 -5.70
C ILE A 12 -2.07 0.38 -4.71
N LYS A 13 -1.82 0.09 -3.44
CA LYS A 13 -2.71 0.47 -2.36
C LYS A 13 -1.88 1.07 -1.25
N VAL A 14 -2.49 1.97 -0.51
CA VAL A 14 -1.82 2.58 0.62
C VAL A 14 -2.52 2.14 1.89
N ALA A 15 -1.80 1.44 2.75
CA ALA A 15 -2.31 1.09 4.06
C ALA A 15 -2.20 2.32 4.94
N THR A 16 -3.26 2.65 5.65
CA THR A 16 -3.29 3.83 6.50
C THR A 16 -3.90 3.45 7.84
N ALA A 17 -3.32 3.94 8.91
CA ALA A 17 -3.85 3.69 10.24
C ALA A 17 -3.39 4.79 11.19
N PHE A 18 -4.10 4.94 12.29
CA PHE A 18 -3.75 5.95 13.27
C PHE A 18 -2.61 5.51 14.17
N THR A 19 -2.32 4.22 14.24
CA THR A 19 -1.26 3.70 15.07
C THR A 19 -0.42 2.73 14.28
N LEU A 20 0.81 2.49 14.75
CA LEU A 20 1.68 1.53 14.08
C LEU A 20 1.12 0.12 14.16
N LYS A 21 0.47 -0.24 15.26
CA LYS A 21 -0.14 -1.55 15.35
C LYS A 21 -1.23 -1.73 14.31
N GLY A 22 -2.08 -0.71 14.16
CA GLY A 22 -3.12 -0.77 13.15
C GLY A 22 -2.54 -0.84 11.75
N LEU A 23 -1.47 -0.09 11.49
CA LEU A 23 -0.83 -0.13 10.20
C LEU A 23 -0.27 -1.52 9.92
N THR A 24 0.40 -2.11 10.92
CA THR A 24 0.96 -3.45 10.75
C THR A 24 -0.13 -4.45 10.40
N LYS A 25 -1.30 -4.37 11.05
CA LYS A 25 -2.39 -5.28 10.73
C LYS A 25 -2.84 -5.11 9.28
N GLN A 26 -2.96 -3.88 8.82
CA GLN A 26 -3.38 -3.65 7.45
C GLN A 26 -2.34 -4.12 6.46
N VAL A 27 -1.07 -3.91 6.77
CA VAL A 27 0.00 -4.38 5.91
C VAL A 27 -0.05 -5.91 5.80
N ILE A 28 -0.23 -6.58 6.92
CA ILE A 28 -0.31 -8.04 6.91
C ILE A 28 -1.48 -8.51 6.05
N GLN A 29 -2.63 -7.84 6.17
CA GLN A 29 -3.79 -8.22 5.36
C GLN A 29 -3.49 -8.05 3.87
N LEU A 30 -2.82 -6.98 3.50
CA LEU A 30 -2.46 -6.77 2.11
C LEU A 30 -1.42 -7.77 1.65
N GLU A 31 -0.47 -8.12 2.52
CA GLU A 31 0.52 -9.13 2.17
C GLU A 31 -0.15 -10.47 1.89
N GLN A 32 -1.19 -10.80 2.64
CA GLN A 32 -1.91 -12.03 2.39
C GLN A 32 -2.61 -12.02 1.03
N LYS A 33 -2.88 -10.83 0.50
CA LYS A 33 -3.47 -10.71 -0.81
C LYS A 33 -2.43 -10.61 -1.93
N GLY A 34 -1.16 -10.70 -1.58
CA GLY A 34 -0.11 -10.66 -2.57
C GLY A 34 0.60 -9.33 -2.71
N PHE A 35 0.26 -8.36 -1.89
CA PHE A 35 0.93 -7.07 -1.93
C PHE A 35 2.24 -7.14 -1.15
N ILE A 36 3.20 -6.33 -1.55
CA ILE A 36 4.46 -6.21 -0.84
C ILE A 36 4.68 -4.74 -0.49
N LYS A 37 5.47 -4.52 0.54
CA LYS A 37 5.78 -3.16 0.96
C LYS A 37 6.63 -2.47 -0.09
N GLN A 38 6.30 -1.22 -0.35
CA GLN A 38 7.08 -0.41 -1.26
C GLN A 38 7.51 0.85 -0.53
N GLY A 39 8.80 0.95 -0.27
CA GLY A 39 9.32 2.07 0.48
C GLY A 39 9.11 1.90 1.97
N GLU A 40 9.30 2.98 2.68
CA GLU A 40 9.24 2.96 4.13
C GLU A 40 7.91 3.51 4.61
N VAL A 41 7.59 3.22 5.87
CA VAL A 41 6.42 3.79 6.50
C VAL A 41 6.59 5.30 6.56
N GLN A 42 5.53 5.99 6.18
CA GLN A 42 5.51 7.44 6.26
C GLN A 42 4.50 7.86 7.31
N SER A 43 4.77 8.97 7.95
CA SER A 43 3.83 9.50 8.91
C SER A 43 3.21 10.77 8.37
N ALA A 44 1.93 10.94 8.64
CA ALA A 44 1.22 12.16 8.30
C ALA A 44 1.18 13.03 9.54
N MET A 45 1.61 14.27 9.42
CA MET A 45 1.67 15.17 10.55
C MET A 45 0.69 16.32 10.36
N PHE A 46 0.10 16.74 11.46
CA PHE A 46 -0.76 17.88 11.44
C PHE A 46 -0.44 18.69 12.70
N ASP A 47 -0.07 19.94 12.49
CA ASP A 47 0.22 20.87 13.59
C ASP A 47 1.32 20.30 14.49
N GLY A 48 2.35 19.73 13.89
CA GLY A 48 3.48 19.21 14.64
C GLY A 48 3.24 17.87 15.32
N THR A 49 2.07 17.27 15.09
CA THR A 49 1.73 16.01 15.73
C THR A 49 1.47 14.95 14.67
N ILE A 50 1.97 13.74 14.92
CA ILE A 50 1.71 12.63 14.01
C ILE A 50 0.27 12.18 14.21
N VAL A 51 -0.51 12.22 13.13
CA VAL A 51 -1.92 11.85 13.22
C VAL A 51 -2.23 10.54 12.52
N ALA A 52 -1.33 10.05 11.68
CA ALA A 52 -1.58 8.78 11.00
C ALA A 52 -0.29 8.26 10.42
N TYR A 53 -0.28 6.97 10.07
CA TYR A 53 0.85 6.34 9.41
C TYR A 53 0.37 5.74 8.10
N LYS A 54 1.24 5.73 7.11
CA LYS A 54 0.93 5.21 5.80
C LYS A 54 2.03 4.30 5.31
N GLN A 55 1.67 3.29 4.59
CA GLN A 55 2.63 2.40 3.96
C GLN A 55 2.13 2.07 2.56
N ALA A 56 2.91 2.45 1.56
CA ALA A 56 2.56 2.09 0.19
C ALA A 56 2.80 0.60 -0.01
N MET A 57 1.86 -0.04 -0.68
CA MET A 57 1.94 -1.46 -0.99
C MET A 57 1.71 -1.65 -2.47
N ILE A 58 2.42 -2.57 -3.06
CA ILE A 58 2.29 -2.84 -4.48
C ILE A 58 2.10 -4.33 -4.70
N LYS A 59 1.19 -4.66 -5.60
CA LYS A 59 1.00 -6.03 -6.03
C LYS A 59 1.38 -6.09 -7.48
N LYS A 60 2.47 -6.78 -7.77
CA LYS A 60 2.94 -6.87 -9.13
C LYS A 60 1.98 -7.71 -9.94
N ALA A 61 1.75 -7.28 -11.17
CA ALA A 61 0.90 -8.03 -12.05
C ALA A 61 1.56 -9.36 -12.35
N SER A 62 0.76 -10.40 -12.38
CA SER A 62 1.29 -11.67 -12.80
C SER A 62 0.91 -11.89 -14.25
N GLU A 63 1.72 -12.66 -14.89
CA GLU A 63 1.49 -12.87 -16.29
C GLU A 63 0.69 -14.04 -16.60
#